data_2df377932bb67ea5c82fed38418a7a56
#
_entry.id   2df377932bb67ea5c82fed38418a7a56
#
_cell.length_a   1.000
_cell.length_b   1.000
_cell.length_c   1.000
_cell.angle_alpha   90.00
_cell.angle_beta   90.00
_cell.angle_gamma   90.00
#
_symmetry.space_group_name_H-M   'P 1'
#
loop_
_entity.id
_entity.type
_entity.pdbx_description
1 polymer ?
#
loop_
_entity_poly.entity_id
_entity_poly.type
_entity_poly.pdbx_seq_one_letter_code
_entity_poly.pdbx_strand_id
1 'polypeptide(L)'
;MRVAAALLLAAALGGCGFHLRGQATYTFHTIFVNAAGAPTLANALKHALSDTGSATVTDEAAKAQVILDIPSVVDDKEVLSLSQSGAVREYELVRVVSFRVHDADGNDWLPAGQVVVRRSYTFNETEVLARDAEEQRLLREMQSDVIAQLIRRLQAAKKP
;
A
#
# COMPACT_ATOMS: atom_id res chain seq x y z
N MET A 1 -26.93 45.36 8.70
CA MET A 1 -26.77 44.53 7.49
C MET A 1 -25.33 43.99 7.29
N ARG A 2 -24.27 44.77 7.51
CA ARG A 2 -22.87 44.31 7.31
C ARG A 2 -22.44 43.17 8.28
N VAL A 3 -22.87 43.20 9.54
CA VAL A 3 -22.54 42.20 10.56
C VAL A 3 -23.24 40.85 10.29
N ALA A 4 -24.48 40.86 9.82
CA ALA A 4 -25.21 39.64 9.45
C ALA A 4 -24.60 38.94 8.23
N ALA A 5 -24.08 39.68 7.25
CA ALA A 5 -23.40 39.12 6.10
C ALA A 5 -22.04 38.48 6.49
N ALA A 6 -21.31 39.07 7.44
CA ALA A 6 -20.04 38.50 7.94
C ALA A 6 -20.26 37.21 8.74
N LEU A 7 -21.35 37.12 9.52
CA LEU A 7 -21.72 35.91 10.26
C LEU A 7 -22.15 34.77 9.32
N LEU A 8 -22.89 35.08 8.26
CA LEU A 8 -23.26 34.09 7.24
C LEU A 8 -22.05 33.56 6.47
N LEU A 9 -21.07 34.45 6.17
CA LEU A 9 -19.83 34.04 5.49
C LEU A 9 -18.96 33.17 6.39
N ALA A 10 -18.88 33.47 7.70
CA ALA A 10 -18.13 32.65 8.67
C ALA A 10 -18.78 31.27 8.88
N ALA A 11 -20.10 31.19 8.87
CA ALA A 11 -20.84 29.90 8.96
C ALA A 11 -20.66 29.02 7.70
N ALA A 12 -20.52 29.63 6.52
CA ALA A 12 -20.28 28.93 5.27
C ALA A 12 -18.83 28.36 5.17
N LEU A 13 -17.84 28.97 5.80
CA LEU A 13 -16.46 28.47 5.87
C LEU A 13 -16.30 27.30 6.85
N GLY A 14 -17.15 27.18 7.88
CA GLY A 14 -17.14 26.06 8.81
C GLY A 14 -17.74 24.76 8.25
N GLY A 15 -18.43 24.82 7.10
CA GLY A 15 -19.09 23.68 6.46
C GLY A 15 -18.20 22.85 5.53
N CYS A 16 -16.94 23.23 5.29
CA CYS A 16 -15.96 22.37 4.65
C CYS A 16 -15.58 21.24 5.64
N GLY A 17 -16.36 20.17 5.65
CA GLY A 17 -16.10 18.98 6.44
C GLY A 17 -14.75 18.37 6.09
N PHE A 18 -13.67 18.87 6.66
CA PHE A 18 -12.39 18.20 6.70
C PHE A 18 -12.55 16.94 7.56
N HIS A 19 -12.98 15.85 6.94
CA HIS A 19 -12.85 14.55 7.57
C HIS A 19 -11.37 14.21 7.61
N LEU A 20 -10.76 14.26 8.80
CA LEU A 20 -9.51 13.55 9.04
C LEU A 20 -9.67 12.14 8.47
N ARG A 21 -8.73 11.72 7.63
CA ARG A 21 -8.70 10.39 7.03
C ARG A 21 -8.97 9.38 8.14
N GLY A 22 -10.16 8.78 8.15
CA GLY A 22 -10.65 7.98 9.27
C GLY A 22 -9.66 6.86 9.57
N GLN A 23 -9.52 6.55 10.87
CA GLN A 23 -8.74 5.40 11.30
C GLN A 23 -9.25 4.16 10.55
N ALA A 24 -8.33 3.35 10.03
CA ALA A 24 -8.67 2.11 9.36
C ALA A 24 -9.42 1.23 10.37
N THR A 25 -10.68 0.92 10.10
CA THR A 25 -11.50 0.01 10.91
C THR A 25 -11.54 -1.35 10.23
N TYR A 26 -11.27 -2.39 10.99
CA TYR A 26 -11.30 -3.78 10.52
C TYR A 26 -12.47 -4.53 11.17
N THR A 27 -12.94 -5.58 10.51
CA THR A 27 -13.98 -6.49 11.05
C THR A 27 -13.40 -7.57 11.96
N PHE A 28 -12.07 -7.62 12.10
CA PHE A 28 -11.30 -8.53 12.95
C PHE A 28 -10.48 -7.74 13.99
N HIS A 29 -10.10 -8.42 15.08
CA HIS A 29 -9.30 -7.83 16.16
C HIS A 29 -7.83 -8.25 16.15
N THR A 30 -7.52 -9.43 15.61
CA THR A 30 -6.15 -9.97 15.56
C THR A 30 -5.80 -10.43 14.16
N ILE A 31 -4.57 -10.10 13.73
CA ILE A 31 -4.04 -10.49 12.42
C ILE A 31 -2.63 -11.03 12.54
N PHE A 32 -2.35 -12.12 11.81
CA PHE A 32 -1.01 -12.64 11.57
C PHE A 32 -0.58 -12.32 10.15
N VAL A 33 0.64 -11.82 9.97
CA VAL A 33 1.21 -11.51 8.65
C VAL A 33 2.30 -12.52 8.32
N ASN A 34 2.04 -13.35 7.33
CA ASN A 34 2.96 -14.33 6.78
C ASN A 34 3.52 -13.86 5.44
N ALA A 35 4.74 -13.40 5.43
CA ALA A 35 5.47 -12.97 4.23
C ALA A 35 6.94 -13.40 4.33
N ALA A 36 7.17 -14.72 4.49
CA ALA A 36 8.49 -15.28 4.74
C ALA A 36 9.53 -14.93 3.65
N GLY A 37 9.10 -14.78 2.39
CA GLY A 37 9.95 -14.37 1.27
C GLY A 37 10.20 -12.86 1.15
N ALA A 38 9.56 -12.01 1.98
CA ALA A 38 9.63 -10.56 1.89
C ALA A 38 9.66 -9.88 3.27
N PRO A 39 10.71 -10.09 4.09
CA PRO A 39 10.74 -9.64 5.49
C PRO A 39 10.63 -8.11 5.62
N THR A 40 11.18 -7.35 4.69
CA THR A 40 11.09 -5.89 4.71
C THR A 40 9.63 -5.41 4.52
N LEU A 41 8.90 -6.02 3.60
CA LEU A 41 7.47 -5.73 3.39
C LEU A 41 6.66 -6.18 4.61
N ALA A 42 6.93 -7.38 5.15
CA ALA A 42 6.25 -7.91 6.33
C ALA A 42 6.37 -6.95 7.52
N ASN A 43 7.59 -6.51 7.85
CA ASN A 43 7.83 -5.60 8.97
C ASN A 43 7.13 -4.24 8.76
N ALA A 44 7.26 -3.64 7.58
CA ALA A 44 6.62 -2.37 7.28
C ALA A 44 5.07 -2.47 7.35
N LEU A 45 4.50 -3.59 6.88
CA LEU A 45 3.07 -3.84 6.96
C LEU A 45 2.60 -4.07 8.41
N LYS A 46 3.35 -4.83 9.22
CA LYS A 46 3.07 -5.02 10.66
C LYS A 46 3.04 -3.67 11.39
N HIS A 47 4.02 -2.79 11.14
CA HIS A 47 4.03 -1.44 11.71
C HIS A 47 2.82 -0.62 11.25
N ALA A 48 2.54 -0.59 9.97
CA ALA A 48 1.41 0.16 9.42
C ALA A 48 0.06 -0.33 9.96
N LEU A 49 -0.11 -1.63 10.19
CA LEU A 49 -1.31 -2.21 10.82
C LEU A 49 -1.41 -1.82 12.30
N SER A 50 -0.32 -1.87 13.04
CA SER A 50 -0.27 -1.48 14.46
C SER A 50 -0.60 0.00 14.65
N ASP A 51 -0.13 0.87 13.75
CA ASP A 51 -0.36 2.32 13.79
C ASP A 51 -1.84 2.68 13.59
N THR A 52 -2.64 1.79 12.98
CA THR A 52 -4.10 2.03 12.85
C THR A 52 -4.85 1.91 14.17
N GLY A 53 -4.29 1.19 15.16
CA GLY A 53 -4.89 0.95 16.47
C GLY A 53 -6.17 0.11 16.46
N SER A 54 -6.63 -0.37 15.29
CA SER A 54 -7.91 -1.06 15.13
C SER A 54 -7.78 -2.58 15.13
N ALA A 55 -6.56 -3.11 14.96
CA ALA A 55 -6.27 -4.54 15.07
C ALA A 55 -4.91 -4.76 15.72
N THR A 56 -4.78 -5.86 16.45
CA THR A 56 -3.52 -6.29 17.08
C THR A 56 -2.80 -7.26 16.15
N VAL A 57 -1.55 -6.93 15.83
CA VAL A 57 -0.68 -7.86 15.08
C VAL A 57 -0.15 -8.91 16.05
N THR A 58 -0.34 -10.19 15.74
CA THR A 58 0.20 -11.32 16.51
C THR A 58 1.31 -12.01 15.76
N ASP A 59 2.26 -12.60 16.48
CA ASP A 59 3.36 -13.39 15.90
C ASP A 59 3.03 -14.90 15.82
N GLU A 60 1.84 -15.32 16.28
CA GLU A 60 1.40 -16.70 16.25
C GLU A 60 0.12 -16.82 15.39
N ALA A 61 0.19 -17.59 14.30
CA ALA A 61 -0.96 -17.81 13.42
C ALA A 61 -2.18 -18.39 14.15
N ALA A 62 -1.95 -19.27 15.14
CA ALA A 62 -3.01 -19.90 15.93
C ALA A 62 -3.80 -18.93 16.81
N LYS A 63 -3.26 -17.74 17.11
CA LYS A 63 -3.91 -16.69 17.90
C LYS A 63 -4.58 -15.62 17.03
N ALA A 64 -4.41 -15.69 15.72
CA ALA A 64 -4.96 -14.73 14.80
C ALA A 64 -6.38 -15.10 14.36
N GLN A 65 -7.27 -14.11 14.33
CA GLN A 65 -8.58 -14.29 13.68
C GLN A 65 -8.44 -14.32 12.16
N VAL A 66 -7.45 -13.57 11.64
CA VAL A 66 -7.18 -13.44 10.20
C VAL A 66 -5.71 -13.62 9.94
N ILE A 67 -5.40 -14.36 8.91
CA ILE A 67 -4.04 -14.59 8.39
C ILE A 67 -3.93 -13.90 7.03
N LEU A 68 -2.98 -13.00 6.90
CA LEU A 68 -2.59 -12.41 5.62
C LEU A 68 -1.36 -13.14 5.11
N ASP A 69 -1.54 -14.01 4.12
CA ASP A 69 -0.45 -14.64 3.39
C ASP A 69 0.00 -13.77 2.22
N ILE A 70 1.31 -13.59 2.07
CA ILE A 70 1.97 -12.99 0.93
C ILE A 70 2.93 -14.02 0.33
N PRO A 71 2.43 -14.90 -0.55
CA PRO A 71 3.23 -15.99 -1.09
C PRO A 71 4.30 -15.54 -2.07
N SER A 72 4.12 -14.38 -2.73
CA SER A 72 5.12 -13.87 -3.66
C SER A 72 5.15 -12.35 -3.73
N VAL A 73 6.35 -11.81 -3.87
CA VAL A 73 6.66 -10.43 -4.24
C VAL A 73 7.64 -10.50 -5.40
N VAL A 74 7.25 -9.92 -6.54
CA VAL A 74 8.07 -9.89 -7.75
C VAL A 74 8.28 -8.44 -8.13
N ASP A 75 9.55 -8.06 -8.25
CA ASP A 75 9.97 -6.78 -8.84
C ASP A 75 10.54 -7.05 -10.22
N ASP A 76 10.07 -6.31 -11.21
CA ASP A 76 10.55 -6.38 -12.59
C ASP A 76 10.87 -4.98 -13.10
N LYS A 77 11.74 -4.93 -14.13
CA LYS A 77 12.19 -3.71 -14.77
C LYS A 77 12.16 -3.89 -16.28
N GLU A 78 11.28 -3.17 -16.93
CA GLU A 78 11.04 -3.25 -18.35
C GLU A 78 11.51 -1.97 -19.06
N VAL A 79 11.92 -2.11 -20.32
CA VAL A 79 12.19 -0.96 -21.19
C VAL A 79 10.86 -0.41 -21.69
N LEU A 80 10.53 0.82 -21.28
CA LEU A 80 9.28 1.46 -21.66
C LEU A 80 9.40 2.19 -23.02
N SER A 81 10.53 2.85 -23.27
CA SER A 81 10.75 3.57 -24.53
C SER A 81 12.23 3.63 -24.95
N LEU A 82 12.43 3.72 -26.28
CA LEU A 82 13.73 3.89 -26.90
C LEU A 82 13.81 5.24 -27.60
N SER A 83 15.04 5.76 -27.75
CA SER A 83 15.35 6.92 -28.60
C SER A 83 15.34 6.54 -30.09
N GLN A 84 15.42 7.54 -30.95
CA GLN A 84 15.59 7.31 -32.41
C GLN A 84 16.88 6.55 -32.76
N SER A 85 17.91 6.62 -31.91
CA SER A 85 19.16 5.88 -32.05
C SER A 85 19.10 4.47 -31.46
N GLY A 86 17.99 4.04 -30.89
CA GLY A 86 17.81 2.73 -30.27
C GLY A 86 18.30 2.65 -28.82
N ALA A 87 18.79 3.75 -28.22
CA ALA A 87 19.16 3.78 -26.80
C ALA A 87 17.90 3.87 -25.92
N VAL A 88 17.96 3.26 -24.73
CA VAL A 88 16.85 3.32 -23.77
C VAL A 88 16.63 4.76 -23.30
N ARG A 89 15.38 5.20 -23.30
CA ARG A 89 14.95 6.50 -22.78
C ARG A 89 14.21 6.41 -21.45
N GLU A 90 13.41 5.37 -21.29
CA GLU A 90 12.59 5.20 -20.09
C GLU A 90 12.53 3.73 -19.69
N TYR A 91 12.56 3.50 -18.39
CA TYR A 91 12.26 2.22 -17.77
C TYR A 91 10.94 2.29 -17.03
N GLU A 92 10.23 1.17 -16.98
CA GLU A 92 9.12 0.92 -16.07
C GLU A 92 9.54 -0.09 -15.01
N LEU A 93 9.33 0.26 -13.73
CA LEU A 93 9.42 -0.65 -12.60
C LEU A 93 8.03 -1.21 -12.34
N VAL A 94 7.92 -2.52 -12.22
CA VAL A 94 6.67 -3.23 -11.93
C VAL A 94 6.86 -4.05 -10.67
N ARG A 95 6.02 -3.82 -9.66
CA ARG A 95 5.96 -4.66 -8.45
C ARG A 95 4.62 -5.36 -8.39
N VAL A 96 4.67 -6.70 -8.31
CA VAL A 96 3.50 -7.56 -8.16
C VAL A 96 3.57 -8.27 -6.81
N VAL A 97 2.56 -8.07 -5.97
CA VAL A 97 2.44 -8.72 -4.67
C VAL A 97 1.19 -9.58 -4.68
N SER A 98 1.37 -10.90 -4.63
CA SER A 98 0.26 -11.83 -4.46
C SER A 98 -0.11 -11.93 -2.98
N PHE A 99 -1.39 -11.99 -2.67
CA PHE A 99 -1.88 -12.09 -1.30
C PHE A 99 -3.12 -12.98 -1.21
N ARG A 100 -3.36 -13.52 -0.01
CA ARG A 100 -4.59 -14.21 0.40
C ARG A 100 -4.92 -13.81 1.83
N VAL A 101 -6.19 -13.68 2.15
CA VAL A 101 -6.66 -13.37 3.52
C VAL A 101 -7.66 -14.42 3.92
N HIS A 102 -7.33 -15.20 4.96
CA HIS A 102 -8.14 -16.33 5.42
C HIS A 102 -8.10 -16.44 6.95
N ASP A 103 -8.96 -17.28 7.53
CA ASP A 103 -8.89 -17.68 8.93
C ASP A 103 -8.02 -18.92 9.16
N ALA A 104 -7.91 -19.36 10.42
CA ALA A 104 -7.14 -20.56 10.79
C ALA A 104 -7.72 -21.86 10.18
N ASP A 105 -9.01 -21.87 9.86
CA ASP A 105 -9.70 -23.01 9.25
C ASP A 105 -9.56 -23.03 7.72
N GLY A 106 -8.94 -21.98 7.14
CA GLY A 106 -8.69 -21.83 5.72
C GLY A 106 -9.82 -21.18 4.93
N ASN A 107 -10.86 -20.65 5.60
CA ASN A 107 -11.94 -19.93 4.94
C ASN A 107 -11.48 -18.53 4.52
N ASP A 108 -11.73 -18.16 3.28
CA ASP A 108 -11.28 -16.88 2.74
C ASP A 108 -12.13 -15.71 3.28
N TRP A 109 -11.48 -14.75 3.91
CA TRP A 109 -12.04 -13.44 4.23
C TRP A 109 -11.97 -12.47 3.04
N LEU A 110 -10.96 -12.67 2.20
CA LEU A 110 -10.83 -12.08 0.87
C LEU A 110 -10.28 -13.15 -0.08
N PRO A 111 -10.80 -13.25 -1.30
CA PRO A 111 -10.23 -14.15 -2.29
C PRO A 111 -8.77 -13.78 -2.59
N ALA A 112 -7.98 -14.79 -2.95
CA ALA A 112 -6.62 -14.58 -3.41
C ALA A 112 -6.58 -13.54 -4.55
N GLY A 113 -5.60 -12.65 -4.50
CA GLY A 113 -5.49 -11.56 -5.46
C GLY A 113 -4.08 -11.01 -5.55
N GLN A 114 -3.94 -9.96 -6.35
CA GLN A 114 -2.67 -9.29 -6.53
C GLN A 114 -2.81 -7.77 -6.35
N VAL A 115 -1.75 -7.17 -5.83
CA VAL A 115 -1.50 -5.72 -5.90
C VAL A 115 -0.42 -5.51 -6.93
N VAL A 116 -0.69 -4.69 -7.94
CA VAL A 116 0.28 -4.33 -8.96
C VAL A 116 0.52 -2.82 -8.88
N VAL A 117 1.79 -2.44 -8.72
CA VAL A 117 2.22 -1.04 -8.73
C VAL A 117 3.25 -0.85 -9.83
N ARG A 118 3.12 0.23 -10.59
CA ARG A 118 4.02 0.59 -11.69
C ARG A 118 4.56 1.99 -11.50
N ARG A 119 5.82 2.20 -11.85
CA ARG A 119 6.47 3.51 -11.88
C ARG A 119 7.43 3.57 -13.05
N SER A 120 7.40 4.66 -13.80
CA SER A 120 8.38 4.91 -14.86
C SER A 120 9.36 6.00 -14.44
N TYR A 121 10.56 5.94 -15.00
CA TYR A 121 11.56 6.99 -14.86
C TYR A 121 12.41 7.11 -16.13
N THR A 122 12.86 8.34 -16.39
CA THR A 122 13.71 8.64 -17.54
C THR A 122 15.13 8.13 -17.28
N PHE A 123 15.68 7.50 -18.28
CA PHE A 123 17.07 7.01 -18.27
C PHE A 123 18.00 7.99 -18.99
N ASN A 124 19.07 8.40 -18.29
CA ASN A 124 20.15 9.19 -18.86
C ASN A 124 21.49 8.50 -18.56
N GLU A 125 22.24 8.13 -19.60
CA GLU A 125 23.51 7.41 -19.48
C GLU A 125 24.59 8.22 -18.74
N THR A 126 24.50 9.55 -18.74
CA THR A 126 25.47 10.44 -18.11
C THR A 126 25.29 10.60 -16.60
N GLU A 127 24.17 10.15 -16.03
CA GLU A 127 23.79 10.40 -14.64
C GLU A 127 23.56 9.10 -13.84
N VAL A 128 24.52 8.18 -13.89
CA VAL A 128 24.38 6.83 -13.30
C VAL A 128 24.04 6.85 -11.80
N LEU A 129 24.72 7.69 -11.00
CA LEU A 129 24.49 7.76 -9.55
C LEU A 129 23.12 8.35 -9.20
N ALA A 130 22.69 9.39 -9.92
CA ALA A 130 21.37 10.00 -9.72
C ALA A 130 20.25 9.01 -10.08
N ARG A 131 20.44 8.21 -11.12
CA ARG A 131 19.52 7.16 -11.55
C ARG A 131 19.32 6.09 -10.47
N ASP A 132 20.40 5.56 -9.90
CA ASP A 132 20.31 4.51 -8.90
C ASP A 132 19.60 5.02 -7.63
N ALA A 133 19.83 6.26 -7.24
CA ALA A 133 19.12 6.91 -6.13
C ALA A 133 17.62 7.09 -6.43
N GLU A 134 17.28 7.47 -7.67
CA GLU A 134 15.89 7.61 -8.12
C GLU A 134 15.15 6.27 -8.13
N GLU A 135 15.77 5.22 -8.70
CA GLU A 135 15.19 3.88 -8.72
C GLU A 135 14.92 3.37 -7.30
N GLN A 136 15.88 3.54 -6.38
CA GLN A 136 15.69 3.17 -4.98
C GLN A 136 14.57 3.98 -4.29
N ARG A 137 14.43 5.26 -4.63
CA ARG A 137 13.33 6.09 -4.14
C ARG A 137 11.99 5.56 -4.62
N LEU A 138 11.87 5.27 -5.91
CA LEU A 138 10.65 4.73 -6.52
C LEU A 138 10.27 3.38 -5.93
N LEU A 139 11.22 2.47 -5.71
CA LEU A 139 10.96 1.18 -5.08
C LEU A 139 10.42 1.32 -3.65
N ARG A 140 10.91 2.31 -2.86
CA ARG A 140 10.35 2.61 -1.53
C ARG A 140 8.93 3.17 -1.61
N GLU A 141 8.65 4.06 -2.56
CA GLU A 141 7.31 4.60 -2.80
C GLU A 141 6.34 3.50 -3.23
N MET A 142 6.76 2.61 -4.13
CA MET A 142 5.97 1.45 -4.56
C MET A 142 5.64 0.53 -3.39
N GLN A 143 6.58 0.31 -2.47
CA GLN A 143 6.31 -0.46 -1.24
C GLN A 143 5.25 0.21 -0.37
N SER A 144 5.32 1.53 -0.19
CA SER A 144 4.32 2.28 0.57
C SER A 144 2.93 2.20 -0.08
N ASP A 145 2.86 2.26 -1.40
CA ASP A 145 1.63 2.11 -2.15
C ASP A 145 1.01 0.71 -2.03
N VAL A 146 1.85 -0.35 -2.07
CA VAL A 146 1.43 -1.74 -1.83
C VAL A 146 0.81 -1.85 -0.44
N ILE A 147 1.49 -1.36 0.60
CA ILE A 147 1.00 -1.40 1.98
C ILE A 147 -0.35 -0.69 2.09
N ALA A 148 -0.46 0.53 1.53
CA ALA A 148 -1.71 1.28 1.55
C ALA A 148 -2.85 0.56 0.82
N GLN A 149 -2.56 -0.15 -0.27
CA GLN A 149 -3.55 -0.94 -0.99
C GLN A 149 -3.97 -2.20 -0.22
N LEU A 150 -3.03 -2.92 0.42
CA LEU A 150 -3.33 -4.07 1.26
C LEU A 150 -4.19 -3.67 2.46
N ILE A 151 -3.87 -2.57 3.14
CA ILE A 151 -4.67 -2.04 4.26
C ILE A 151 -6.10 -1.74 3.80
N ARG A 152 -6.30 -1.07 2.66
CA ARG A 152 -7.64 -0.81 2.13
C ARG A 152 -8.43 -2.10 1.82
N ARG A 153 -7.75 -3.14 1.32
CA ARG A 153 -8.40 -4.44 1.08
C ARG A 153 -8.75 -5.15 2.37
N LEU A 154 -7.89 -5.09 3.38
CA LEU A 154 -8.17 -5.64 4.71
C LEU A 154 -9.36 -4.95 5.39
N GLN A 155 -9.58 -3.64 5.17
CA GLN A 155 -10.78 -2.93 5.64
C GLN A 155 -12.06 -3.45 4.99
N ALA A 156 -11.98 -3.94 3.76
CA ALA A 156 -13.12 -4.51 3.03
C ALA A 156 -13.34 -6.00 3.32
N ALA A 157 -12.40 -6.65 4.04
CA ALA A 157 -12.49 -8.06 4.40
C ALA A 157 -13.70 -8.32 5.30
N LYS A 158 -14.44 -9.38 5.03
CA LYS A 158 -15.61 -9.79 5.81
C LYS A 158 -15.47 -11.25 6.20
N LYS A 159 -15.96 -11.56 7.41
CA LYS A 159 -16.05 -12.95 7.83
C LYS A 159 -16.96 -13.71 6.86
N PRO A 160 -16.55 -14.90 6.35
CA PRO A 160 -17.36 -15.75 5.49
C PRO A 160 -18.62 -16.27 6.18
#